data_b6e856bfc25e9f0a4ce15f095da13b48
#
_entry.id   b6e856bfc25e9f0a4ce15f095da13b48
#
_cell.length_a   1.000
_cell.length_b   1.000
_cell.length_c   1.000
_cell.angle_alpha   90.00
_cell.angle_beta   90.00
_cell.angle_gamma   90.00
#
_symmetry.space_group_name_H-M   'P 1'
#
loop_
_entity.id
_entity.type
_entity.pdbx_description
1 polymer ?
#
loop_
_entity_poly.entity_id
_entity_poly.type
_entity_poly.pdbx_seq_one_letter_code
_entity_poly.pdbx_strand_id
1 'polypeptide(L)'
;MKPTNLHLLRLLLSCALLTLAGCAGTNTRSDDPAAAVVEIAPTNTAPTAADLILEAGRLNPLEAAPLLLQAAALYLDQSDLVNALETLDRIDSAVLTPTLSARMLLERAEIAMARDLPREALTLLQTGLLPPLETLDPELQVRVRLLRANAQESTGAVLGSALERIEVDALLEPGQQRSNHDNIWHALGSLPQSQLQALSAAAVDTVVTGWYDLALVAQSYNTDLDRQLIELQRWRNAWPTHPAALVMPPQMELIETLARERPRHIALLLPLDNSAGTIVRDAFLSAYFSLQELGGQVPTVKVYDTANVSDIRPLHQQARQEGAELIIGPLLKQHVAQLQGETDIGVPTLALNNVEGLAPASSQLYQFALSPEDESRQLATKAWQDNFRRVAILGPADEGINDSAARKRDSFRTEWERLGGRVVAQNSYFEDYTDRLSNMLLLNESGERQRGLSQLLGRTVVAELRRRQDIDLIYLVAQPASARQIVPSLAYLYAGDIPVYASQDMYSGTARQTDDRDLNGVVFGESPWLLNNSADVSGVRQLFPMNTAQNLRSQAFGID
;
A
#
# COMPACT_ATOMS: atom_id res chain seq x y z
N MET A 1 -5.87 -4.45 4.74
CA MET A 1 -5.74 -5.39 5.87
C MET A 1 -6.70 -4.96 6.97
N LYS A 2 -7.61 -5.81 7.42
CA LYS A 2 -8.54 -5.46 8.51
C LYS A 2 -7.78 -5.44 9.85
N PRO A 3 -7.99 -4.48 10.75
CA PRO A 3 -7.33 -4.43 12.05
C PRO A 3 -8.07 -5.31 13.06
N THR A 4 -7.82 -6.61 13.07
CA THR A 4 -8.47 -7.54 14.01
C THR A 4 -7.54 -8.16 15.06
N ASN A 5 -6.26 -7.82 15.11
CA ASN A 5 -5.30 -8.50 16.00
C ASN A 5 -4.80 -7.70 17.21
N LEU A 6 -5.27 -6.47 17.42
CA LEU A 6 -4.84 -5.71 18.62
C LEU A 6 -5.63 -6.04 19.88
N HIS A 7 -6.82 -6.65 19.76
CA HIS A 7 -7.66 -7.01 20.91
C HIS A 7 -7.31 -8.35 21.56
N LEU A 8 -6.68 -9.28 20.85
CA LEU A 8 -6.30 -10.59 21.42
C LEU A 8 -5.07 -10.50 22.35
N LEU A 9 -4.17 -9.55 22.13
CA LEU A 9 -2.97 -9.41 22.97
C LEU A 9 -3.27 -8.75 24.34
N ARG A 10 -4.36 -7.99 24.47
CA ARG A 10 -4.79 -7.38 25.73
C ARG A 10 -5.61 -8.31 26.63
N LEU A 11 -6.28 -9.32 26.05
CA LEU A 11 -7.08 -10.28 26.83
C LEU A 11 -6.24 -11.35 27.55
N LEU A 12 -5.01 -11.61 27.12
CA LEU A 12 -4.13 -12.62 27.73
C LEU A 12 -3.33 -12.10 28.93
N LEU A 13 -3.25 -10.79 29.15
CA LEU A 13 -2.54 -10.22 30.30
C LEU A 13 -3.42 -10.01 31.54
N SER A 14 -4.75 -10.13 31.44
CA SER A 14 -5.68 -9.90 32.55
C SER A 14 -6.07 -11.16 33.33
N CYS A 15 -5.68 -12.36 32.91
CA CYS A 15 -6.07 -13.63 33.55
C CYS A 15 -5.02 -14.26 34.48
N ALA A 16 -3.86 -13.65 34.69
CA ALA A 16 -2.75 -14.28 35.44
C ALA A 16 -2.58 -13.81 36.89
N LEU A 17 -3.53 -13.10 37.49
CA LEU A 17 -3.36 -12.54 38.86
C LEU A 17 -4.52 -12.82 39.84
N LEU A 18 -5.17 -13.98 39.76
CA LEU A 18 -6.23 -14.39 40.68
C LEU A 18 -6.14 -15.89 41.03
N THR A 19 -5.05 -16.30 41.69
CA THR A 19 -5.07 -17.49 42.56
C THR A 19 -3.99 -17.37 43.62
N LEU A 20 -4.38 -17.00 44.85
CA LEU A 20 -3.75 -17.41 46.10
C LEU A 20 -4.38 -16.66 47.26
N ALA A 21 -5.43 -17.18 47.83
CA ALA A 21 -5.72 -17.13 49.27
C ALA A 21 -6.96 -18.01 49.52
N GLY A 22 -6.72 -19.19 49.98
CA GLY A 22 -7.74 -20.10 50.47
C GLY A 22 -7.43 -20.52 51.89
N CYS A 23 -8.49 -20.69 52.66
CA CYS A 23 -8.66 -21.48 53.85
C CYS A 23 -8.25 -20.91 55.23
N ALA A 24 -9.26 -20.60 56.04
CA ALA A 24 -9.49 -21.39 57.25
C ALA A 24 -10.84 -21.02 57.84
N GLY A 25 -11.69 -22.01 58.01
CA GLY A 25 -13.01 -21.87 58.60
C GLY A 25 -13.00 -21.97 60.11
N THR A 26 -14.10 -21.53 60.76
CA THR A 26 -14.74 -22.26 61.86
C THR A 26 -16.17 -21.77 62.02
N ASN A 27 -17.10 -22.72 62.15
CA ASN A 27 -18.50 -22.52 62.49
C ASN A 27 -18.66 -21.97 63.92
N THR A 28 -19.53 -20.99 64.09
CA THR A 28 -20.45 -20.96 65.23
C THR A 28 -21.74 -20.23 64.85
N ARG A 29 -22.83 -20.86 65.12
CA ARG A 29 -24.23 -20.50 64.90
C ARG A 29 -24.71 -19.63 66.07
N SER A 30 -25.29 -18.46 65.75
CA SER A 30 -26.29 -17.86 66.64
C SER A 30 -27.27 -17.03 65.78
N ASP A 31 -28.55 -17.30 66.05
CA ASP A 31 -29.70 -16.63 65.44
C ASP A 31 -29.86 -15.23 66.05
N ASP A 32 -30.02 -14.21 65.24
CA ASP A 32 -30.90 -13.06 65.50
C ASP A 32 -31.13 -12.23 64.21
N PRO A 33 -32.37 -11.86 63.88
CA PRO A 33 -32.64 -11.16 62.61
C PRO A 33 -32.59 -9.64 62.83
N ALA A 34 -31.48 -9.03 62.46
CA ALA A 34 -31.39 -7.60 62.28
C ALA A 34 -31.01 -7.27 60.83
N ALA A 35 -31.78 -6.40 60.23
CA ALA A 35 -31.69 -5.97 58.85
C ALA A 35 -30.24 -5.63 58.44
N ALA A 36 -29.65 -6.44 57.57
CA ALA A 36 -28.39 -6.10 56.91
C ALA A 36 -28.65 -5.00 55.89
N VAL A 37 -28.25 -3.79 56.23
CA VAL A 37 -27.98 -2.74 55.25
C VAL A 37 -26.83 -3.25 54.40
N VAL A 38 -27.11 -3.66 53.19
CA VAL A 38 -26.07 -3.94 52.19
C VAL A 38 -25.44 -2.60 51.83
N GLU A 39 -24.31 -2.31 52.44
CA GLU A 39 -23.43 -1.23 52.03
C GLU A 39 -22.83 -1.66 50.69
N ILE A 40 -23.45 -1.22 49.60
CA ILE A 40 -22.90 -1.37 48.24
C ILE A 40 -21.66 -0.47 48.23
N ALA A 41 -20.48 -1.10 48.37
CA ALA A 41 -19.23 -0.43 48.08
C ALA A 41 -19.32 0.17 46.67
N PRO A 42 -18.98 1.45 46.47
CA PRO A 42 -19.00 2.03 45.13
C PRO A 42 -18.01 1.25 44.29
N THR A 43 -18.52 0.43 43.35
CA THR A 43 -17.72 -0.12 42.29
C THR A 43 -17.27 1.08 41.44
N ASN A 44 -16.01 1.46 41.56
CA ASN A 44 -15.38 2.51 40.81
C ASN A 44 -15.17 1.97 39.35
N THR A 45 -16.26 1.66 38.69
CA THR A 45 -16.26 1.35 37.26
C THR A 45 -16.14 2.68 36.52
N ALA A 46 -15.18 2.78 35.58
CA ALA A 46 -15.07 3.93 34.71
C ALA A 46 -16.44 4.23 34.05
N PRO A 47 -16.84 5.50 33.93
CA PRO A 47 -18.14 5.86 33.37
C PRO A 47 -18.29 5.31 31.94
N THR A 48 -19.47 4.80 31.65
CA THR A 48 -19.80 4.37 30.27
C THR A 48 -20.14 5.58 29.39
N ALA A 49 -20.11 5.43 28.07
CA ALA A 49 -20.53 6.48 27.15
C ALA A 49 -21.97 6.97 27.45
N ALA A 50 -22.87 6.06 27.82
CA ALA A 50 -24.24 6.39 28.19
C ALA A 50 -24.33 7.25 29.48
N ASP A 51 -23.50 6.95 30.46
CA ASP A 51 -23.43 7.73 31.71
C ASP A 51 -22.96 9.16 31.45
N LEU A 52 -21.93 9.31 30.61
CA LEU A 52 -21.38 10.62 30.21
C LEU A 52 -22.40 11.44 29.44
N ILE A 53 -23.16 10.83 28.54
CA ILE A 53 -24.25 11.50 27.80
C ILE A 53 -25.37 11.95 28.72
N LEU A 54 -25.73 11.11 29.70
CA LEU A 54 -26.77 11.45 30.69
C LEU A 54 -26.33 12.62 31.57
N GLU A 55 -25.06 12.64 31.98
CA GLU A 55 -24.49 13.73 32.76
C GLU A 55 -24.42 15.02 31.93
N ALA A 56 -23.93 14.95 30.68
CA ALA A 56 -23.88 16.07 29.74
C ALA A 56 -25.26 16.74 29.57
N GLY A 57 -26.34 15.94 29.52
CA GLY A 57 -27.71 16.45 29.40
C GLY A 57 -28.21 17.33 30.57
N ARG A 58 -27.45 17.41 31.66
CA ARG A 58 -27.75 18.23 32.83
C ARG A 58 -26.95 19.53 32.90
N LEU A 59 -25.99 19.70 31.99
CA LEU A 59 -25.04 20.79 31.97
C LEU A 59 -25.38 21.80 30.88
N ASN A 60 -24.78 22.99 30.95
CA ASN A 60 -24.85 23.92 29.82
C ASN A 60 -24.00 23.41 28.63
N PRO A 61 -24.23 23.90 27.41
CA PRO A 61 -23.59 23.37 26.20
C PRO A 61 -22.05 23.36 26.24
N LEU A 62 -21.42 24.34 26.86
CA LEU A 62 -19.94 24.42 26.96
C LEU A 62 -19.40 23.39 27.96
N GLU A 63 -20.06 23.19 29.09
CA GLU A 63 -19.69 22.19 30.09
C GLU A 63 -20.01 20.76 29.65
N ALA A 64 -21.05 20.58 28.82
CA ALA A 64 -21.45 19.29 28.26
C ALA A 64 -20.47 18.79 27.18
N ALA A 65 -19.85 19.69 26.42
CA ALA A 65 -19.01 19.34 25.27
C ALA A 65 -17.85 18.38 25.61
N PRO A 66 -17.05 18.57 26.69
CA PRO A 66 -15.99 17.62 27.03
C PRO A 66 -16.51 16.20 27.33
N LEU A 67 -17.68 16.08 27.97
CA LEU A 67 -18.28 14.78 28.30
C LEU A 67 -18.78 14.08 27.02
N LEU A 68 -19.39 14.83 26.12
CA LEU A 68 -19.84 14.31 24.82
C LEU A 68 -18.67 13.86 23.94
N LEU A 69 -17.56 14.61 23.94
CA LEU A 69 -16.32 14.20 23.26
C LEU A 69 -15.77 12.90 23.86
N GLN A 70 -15.71 12.80 25.17
CA GLN A 70 -15.27 11.58 25.84
C GLN A 70 -16.20 10.39 25.55
N ALA A 71 -17.52 10.61 25.51
CA ALA A 71 -18.48 9.58 25.15
C ALA A 71 -18.32 9.12 23.68
N ALA A 72 -18.10 10.05 22.76
CA ALA A 72 -17.84 9.76 21.36
C ALA A 72 -16.55 8.94 21.19
N ALA A 73 -15.46 9.30 21.88
CA ALA A 73 -14.22 8.53 21.88
C ALA A 73 -14.42 7.10 22.40
N LEU A 74 -15.21 6.90 23.47
CA LEU A 74 -15.54 5.56 23.96
C LEU A 74 -16.33 4.73 22.94
N TYR A 75 -17.25 5.32 22.19
CA TYR A 75 -17.96 4.64 21.10
C TYR A 75 -17.01 4.30 19.95
N LEU A 76 -16.10 5.21 19.62
CA LEU A 76 -15.09 4.97 18.58
C LEU A 76 -14.15 3.80 18.95
N ASP A 77 -13.71 3.73 20.20
CA ASP A 77 -12.92 2.62 20.74
C ASP A 77 -13.66 1.27 20.65
N GLN A 78 -14.99 1.30 20.76
CA GLN A 78 -15.86 0.14 20.59
C GLN A 78 -16.21 -0.14 19.12
N SER A 79 -15.69 0.66 18.17
CA SER A 79 -16.04 0.62 16.75
C SER A 79 -17.53 0.90 16.47
N ASP A 80 -18.23 1.56 17.37
CA ASP A 80 -19.61 2.01 17.21
C ASP A 80 -19.66 3.40 16.57
N LEU A 81 -19.37 3.45 15.27
CA LEU A 81 -19.24 4.69 14.52
C LEU A 81 -20.54 5.49 14.44
N VAL A 82 -21.69 4.80 14.52
CA VAL A 82 -23.00 5.46 14.45
C VAL A 82 -23.27 6.27 15.71
N ASN A 83 -23.16 5.63 16.87
CA ASN A 83 -23.37 6.31 18.16
C ASN A 83 -22.28 7.37 18.44
N ALA A 84 -21.03 7.14 17.97
CA ALA A 84 -19.97 8.15 18.03
C ALA A 84 -20.39 9.42 17.28
N LEU A 85 -20.82 9.28 16.01
CA LEU A 85 -21.20 10.42 15.18
C LEU A 85 -22.46 11.14 15.73
N GLU A 86 -23.48 10.39 16.12
CA GLU A 86 -24.69 10.96 16.75
C GLU A 86 -24.39 11.72 18.05
N THR A 87 -23.39 11.28 18.81
CA THR A 87 -22.94 11.95 20.03
C THR A 87 -22.26 13.27 19.70
N LEU A 88 -21.38 13.28 18.68
CA LEU A 88 -20.70 14.50 18.21
C LEU A 88 -21.70 15.52 17.60
N ASP A 89 -22.80 15.05 16.99
CA ASP A 89 -23.84 15.92 16.42
C ASP A 89 -24.68 16.65 17.49
N ARG A 90 -24.62 16.21 18.76
CA ARG A 90 -25.26 16.91 19.90
C ARG A 90 -24.45 18.10 20.40
N ILE A 91 -23.18 18.23 19.98
CA ILE A 91 -22.30 19.31 20.43
C ILE A 91 -22.63 20.59 19.66
N ASP A 92 -22.97 21.65 20.34
CA ASP A 92 -23.13 22.97 19.74
C ASP A 92 -21.75 23.57 19.44
N SER A 93 -21.38 23.56 18.15
CA SER A 93 -20.09 24.08 17.68
C SER A 93 -19.90 25.60 17.93
N ALA A 94 -20.98 26.36 18.10
CA ALA A 94 -20.93 27.80 18.27
C ALA A 94 -20.37 28.24 19.63
N VAL A 95 -20.42 27.36 20.64
CA VAL A 95 -19.97 27.66 22.01
C VAL A 95 -18.59 27.08 22.33
N LEU A 96 -17.97 26.33 21.40
CA LEU A 96 -16.72 25.62 21.67
C LEU A 96 -15.52 26.59 21.77
N THR A 97 -14.63 26.27 22.71
CA THR A 97 -13.28 26.86 22.69
C THR A 97 -12.49 26.32 21.49
N PRO A 98 -11.43 27.01 21.03
CA PRO A 98 -10.59 26.52 19.93
C PRO A 98 -10.06 25.10 20.14
N THR A 99 -9.66 24.75 21.37
CA THR A 99 -9.19 23.40 21.73
C THR A 99 -10.29 22.36 21.63
N LEU A 100 -11.49 22.64 22.15
CA LEU A 100 -12.63 21.71 22.06
C LEU A 100 -13.10 21.55 20.61
N SER A 101 -13.08 22.63 19.83
CA SER A 101 -13.37 22.56 18.39
C SER A 101 -12.37 21.66 17.67
N ALA A 102 -11.07 21.80 17.97
CA ALA A 102 -10.03 20.94 17.38
C ALA A 102 -10.23 19.45 17.77
N ARG A 103 -10.59 19.17 19.03
CA ARG A 103 -10.92 17.79 19.47
C ARG A 103 -12.12 17.23 18.72
N MET A 104 -13.20 17.99 18.59
CA MET A 104 -14.39 17.58 17.87
C MET A 104 -14.09 17.27 16.39
N LEU A 105 -13.30 18.12 15.72
CA LEU A 105 -12.89 17.89 14.34
C LEU A 105 -12.00 16.66 14.20
N LEU A 106 -11.11 16.43 15.16
CA LEU A 106 -10.26 15.24 15.19
C LEU A 106 -11.09 13.95 15.33
N GLU A 107 -12.01 13.88 16.30
CA GLU A 107 -12.89 12.71 16.48
C GLU A 107 -13.74 12.44 15.21
N ARG A 108 -14.30 13.48 14.60
CA ARG A 108 -15.00 13.33 13.31
C ARG A 108 -14.09 12.82 12.19
N ALA A 109 -12.85 13.28 12.14
CA ALA A 109 -11.87 12.82 11.16
C ALA A 109 -11.43 11.37 11.42
N GLU A 110 -11.31 10.94 12.67
CA GLU A 110 -11.04 9.55 13.04
C GLU A 110 -12.21 8.63 12.63
N ILE A 111 -13.46 9.07 12.82
CA ILE A 111 -14.64 8.35 12.32
C ILE A 111 -14.63 8.27 10.79
N ALA A 112 -14.26 9.35 10.10
CA ALA A 112 -14.15 9.36 8.64
C ALA A 112 -13.09 8.36 8.16
N MET A 113 -11.92 8.29 8.82
CA MET A 113 -10.90 7.29 8.54
C MET A 113 -11.40 5.86 8.79
N ALA A 114 -12.11 5.63 9.89
CA ALA A 114 -12.68 4.33 10.22
C ALA A 114 -13.76 3.87 9.20
N ARG A 115 -14.39 4.83 8.50
CA ARG A 115 -15.34 4.60 7.40
C ARG A 115 -14.69 4.50 6.02
N ASP A 116 -13.36 4.50 5.96
CA ASP A 116 -12.56 4.54 4.72
C ASP A 116 -12.85 5.78 3.84
N LEU A 117 -13.02 6.93 4.49
CA LEU A 117 -13.26 8.24 3.86
C LEU A 117 -12.11 9.23 4.12
N PRO A 118 -10.86 8.94 3.67
CA PRO A 118 -9.67 9.72 4.03
C PRO A 118 -9.73 11.18 3.55
N ARG A 119 -10.46 11.47 2.47
CA ARG A 119 -10.65 12.85 1.99
C ARG A 119 -11.54 13.67 2.89
N GLU A 120 -12.59 13.07 3.44
CA GLU A 120 -13.44 13.72 4.43
C GLU A 120 -12.63 14.05 5.68
N ALA A 121 -11.78 13.12 6.14
CA ALA A 121 -10.86 13.35 7.25
C ALA A 121 -9.92 14.53 6.98
N LEU A 122 -9.30 14.61 5.79
CA LEU A 122 -8.44 15.72 5.41
C LEU A 122 -9.20 17.06 5.37
N THR A 123 -10.43 17.06 4.85
CA THR A 123 -11.26 18.27 4.81
C THR A 123 -11.55 18.79 6.21
N LEU A 124 -11.88 17.90 7.14
CA LEU A 124 -12.16 18.25 8.54
C LEU A 124 -10.92 18.83 9.24
N LEU A 125 -9.76 18.25 8.98
CA LEU A 125 -8.50 18.65 9.62
C LEU A 125 -7.82 19.86 8.98
N GLN A 126 -8.17 20.22 7.73
CA GLN A 126 -7.61 21.36 7.00
C GLN A 126 -8.53 22.59 7.02
N THR A 127 -9.68 22.50 7.64
CA THR A 127 -10.58 23.65 7.73
C THR A 127 -9.93 24.77 8.52
N GLY A 128 -10.14 26.03 8.12
CA GLY A 128 -9.66 27.20 8.86
C GLY A 128 -10.25 27.35 10.28
N LEU A 129 -10.99 26.36 10.74
CA LEU A 129 -11.53 26.24 12.10
C LEU A 129 -10.53 25.61 13.08
N LEU A 130 -9.50 24.90 12.58
CA LEU A 130 -8.40 24.43 13.44
C LEU A 130 -7.53 25.63 13.83
N PRO A 131 -7.24 25.81 15.12
CA PRO A 131 -6.25 26.79 15.56
C PRO A 131 -4.85 26.37 15.06
N PRO A 132 -3.86 27.28 15.10
CA PRO A 132 -2.47 26.90 14.85
C PRO A 132 -2.08 25.73 15.76
N LEU A 133 -1.53 24.64 15.17
CA LEU A 133 -1.29 23.40 15.91
C LEU A 133 -0.37 23.61 17.11
N GLU A 134 0.57 24.52 17.01
CA GLU A 134 1.53 24.90 18.07
C GLU A 134 0.85 25.47 19.32
N THR A 135 -0.42 25.88 19.22
CA THR A 135 -1.21 26.39 20.35
C THR A 135 -2.00 25.30 21.09
N LEU A 136 -2.06 24.10 20.50
CA LEU A 136 -2.71 22.94 21.09
C LEU A 136 -1.78 22.23 22.06
N ASP A 137 -2.33 21.42 22.94
CA ASP A 137 -1.51 20.53 23.78
C ASP A 137 -0.75 19.51 22.92
N PRO A 138 0.45 19.04 23.34
CA PRO A 138 1.29 18.16 22.54
C PRO A 138 0.59 16.85 22.12
N GLU A 139 -0.25 16.28 22.96
CA GLU A 139 -0.98 15.05 22.65
C GLU A 139 -1.95 15.26 21.47
N LEU A 140 -2.67 16.38 21.48
CA LEU A 140 -3.59 16.73 20.41
C LEU A 140 -2.85 17.08 19.12
N GLN A 141 -1.70 17.77 19.21
CA GLN A 141 -0.83 18.01 18.05
C GLN A 141 -0.41 16.68 17.39
N VAL A 142 0.07 15.73 18.19
CA VAL A 142 0.50 14.40 17.71
C VAL A 142 -0.66 13.68 17.01
N ARG A 143 -1.84 13.61 17.63
CA ARG A 143 -3.00 12.93 17.04
C ARG A 143 -3.42 13.57 15.72
N VAL A 144 -3.52 14.89 15.64
CA VAL A 144 -3.92 15.61 14.42
C VAL A 144 -2.91 15.37 13.30
N ARG A 145 -1.60 15.51 13.57
CA ARG A 145 -0.55 15.33 12.55
C ARG A 145 -0.48 13.90 12.05
N LEU A 146 -0.52 12.92 12.93
CA LEU A 146 -0.51 11.50 12.53
C LEU A 146 -1.77 11.11 11.74
N LEU A 147 -2.95 11.64 12.12
CA LEU A 147 -4.17 11.38 11.36
C LEU A 147 -4.14 12.01 9.96
N ARG A 148 -3.62 13.26 9.84
CA ARG A 148 -3.36 13.88 8.56
C ARG A 148 -2.40 13.06 7.71
N ALA A 149 -1.28 12.63 8.29
CA ALA A 149 -0.29 11.81 7.59
C ALA A 149 -0.92 10.52 7.05
N ASN A 150 -1.70 9.81 7.87
CA ASN A 150 -2.38 8.59 7.47
C ASN A 150 -3.42 8.85 6.36
N ALA A 151 -4.19 9.91 6.47
CA ALA A 151 -5.18 10.28 5.46
C ALA A 151 -4.53 10.74 4.14
N GLN A 152 -3.41 11.47 4.19
CA GLN A 152 -2.63 11.86 3.03
C GLN A 152 -2.02 10.64 2.33
N GLU A 153 -1.47 9.70 3.07
CA GLU A 153 -0.96 8.44 2.53
C GLU A 153 -2.08 7.65 1.84
N SER A 154 -3.23 7.51 2.50
CA SER A 154 -4.41 6.84 1.92
C SER A 154 -4.96 7.52 0.66
N THR A 155 -4.69 8.80 0.45
CA THR A 155 -5.08 9.54 -0.76
C THR A 155 -3.96 9.64 -1.81
N GLY A 156 -2.81 9.03 -1.58
CA GLY A 156 -1.64 9.08 -2.47
C GLY A 156 -0.81 10.38 -2.34
N ALA A 157 -1.09 11.24 -1.37
CA ALA A 157 -0.31 12.46 -1.10
C ALA A 157 0.91 12.16 -0.22
N VAL A 158 1.76 11.23 -0.67
CA VAL A 158 2.87 10.65 0.13
C VAL A 158 3.87 11.66 0.65
N LEU A 159 4.19 12.71 -0.12
CA LEU A 159 5.06 13.79 0.33
C LEU A 159 4.46 14.55 1.53
N GLY A 160 3.18 14.86 1.47
CA GLY A 160 2.48 15.50 2.58
C GLY A 160 2.52 14.64 3.84
N SER A 161 2.26 13.33 3.69
CA SER A 161 2.37 12.36 4.79
C SER A 161 3.76 12.38 5.43
N ALA A 162 4.83 12.35 4.62
CA ALA A 162 6.21 12.42 5.13
C ALA A 162 6.46 13.72 5.92
N LEU A 163 6.02 14.86 5.42
CA LEU A 163 6.23 16.16 6.08
C LEU A 163 5.50 16.24 7.43
N GLU A 164 4.22 15.82 7.51
CA GLU A 164 3.49 15.79 8.80
C GLU A 164 4.18 14.86 9.81
N ARG A 165 4.73 13.73 9.36
CA ARG A 165 5.46 12.78 10.21
C ARG A 165 6.82 13.32 10.66
N ILE A 166 7.52 14.09 9.81
CA ILE A 166 8.78 14.76 10.18
C ILE A 166 8.53 15.83 11.24
N GLU A 167 7.48 16.62 11.07
CA GLU A 167 7.16 17.69 12.02
C GLU A 167 6.68 17.16 13.38
N VAL A 168 6.01 16.00 13.42
CA VAL A 168 5.54 15.44 14.69
C VAL A 168 6.62 14.68 15.46
N ASP A 169 7.70 14.31 14.79
CA ASP A 169 8.70 13.36 15.33
C ASP A 169 9.27 13.76 16.70
N ALA A 170 9.56 15.04 16.88
CA ALA A 170 10.08 15.58 18.14
C ALA A 170 9.09 15.51 19.32
N LEU A 171 7.80 15.31 19.04
CA LEU A 171 6.74 15.18 20.06
C LEU A 171 6.44 13.71 20.39
N LEU A 172 7.00 12.76 19.64
CA LEU A 172 6.75 11.33 19.82
C LEU A 172 7.61 10.75 20.93
N GLU A 173 7.04 9.78 21.65
CA GLU A 173 7.80 8.94 22.57
C GLU A 173 8.85 8.10 21.81
N PRO A 174 10.00 7.77 22.43
CA PRO A 174 11.07 7.02 21.75
C PRO A 174 10.62 5.71 21.11
N GLY A 175 9.64 5.02 21.69
CA GLY A 175 9.08 3.79 21.13
C GLY A 175 8.25 4.01 19.86
N GLN A 176 7.71 5.20 19.67
CA GLN A 176 6.89 5.59 18.51
C GLN A 176 7.75 6.15 17.37
N GLN A 177 8.89 6.79 17.70
CA GLN A 177 9.78 7.40 16.70
C GLN A 177 10.26 6.38 15.68
N ARG A 178 10.65 5.16 16.09
CA ARG A 178 11.12 4.12 15.16
C ARG A 178 10.05 3.78 14.10
N SER A 179 8.81 3.57 14.50
CA SER A 179 7.71 3.32 13.57
C SER A 179 7.39 4.55 12.70
N ASN A 180 7.51 5.75 13.27
CA ASN A 180 7.33 7.00 12.53
C ASN A 180 8.41 7.17 11.45
N HIS A 181 9.68 6.89 11.79
CA HIS A 181 10.79 6.93 10.84
C HIS A 181 10.63 5.92 9.70
N ASP A 182 10.12 4.73 10.01
CA ASP A 182 9.81 3.72 8.98
C ASP A 182 8.75 4.23 8.00
N ASN A 183 7.69 4.86 8.50
CA ASN A 183 6.65 5.46 7.65
C ASN A 183 7.17 6.65 6.83
N ILE A 184 8.02 7.53 7.40
CA ILE A 184 8.69 8.59 6.63
C ILE A 184 9.52 7.99 5.51
N TRP A 185 10.29 6.95 5.83
CA TRP A 185 11.13 6.24 4.89
C TRP A 185 10.34 5.66 3.71
N HIS A 186 9.25 4.94 4.00
CA HIS A 186 8.38 4.38 2.97
C HIS A 186 7.77 5.47 2.07
N ALA A 187 7.30 6.56 2.66
CA ALA A 187 6.71 7.65 1.91
C ALA A 187 7.74 8.31 0.97
N LEU A 188 8.93 8.65 1.46
CA LEU A 188 9.99 9.25 0.64
C LEU A 188 10.58 8.27 -0.39
N GLY A 189 10.71 6.99 -0.03
CA GLY A 189 11.17 5.94 -0.92
C GLY A 189 10.29 5.71 -2.14
N SER A 190 9.00 6.06 -2.06
CA SER A 190 8.05 5.99 -3.17
C SER A 190 8.18 7.14 -4.19
N LEU A 191 8.92 8.22 -3.85
CA LEU A 191 9.09 9.37 -4.73
C LEU A 191 10.17 9.11 -5.77
N PRO A 192 10.04 9.63 -7.00
CA PRO A 192 11.09 9.56 -8.01
C PRO A 192 12.37 10.28 -7.56
N GLN A 193 13.54 9.75 -7.89
CA GLN A 193 14.84 10.33 -7.55
C GLN A 193 14.97 11.80 -8.00
N SER A 194 14.52 12.13 -9.21
CA SER A 194 14.55 13.50 -9.73
C SER A 194 13.69 14.46 -8.88
N GLN A 195 12.58 13.98 -8.35
CA GLN A 195 11.73 14.77 -7.45
C GLN A 195 12.42 14.98 -6.09
N LEU A 196 13.01 13.92 -5.52
CA LEU A 196 13.79 14.05 -4.27
C LEU A 196 14.96 15.02 -4.41
N GLN A 197 15.69 15.00 -5.54
CA GLN A 197 16.77 15.96 -5.82
C GLN A 197 16.26 17.40 -5.86
N ALA A 198 15.13 17.64 -6.52
CA ALA A 198 14.53 18.97 -6.58
C ALA A 198 14.04 19.44 -5.19
N LEU A 199 13.46 18.54 -4.41
CA LEU A 199 13.00 18.81 -3.04
C LEU A 199 14.16 19.10 -2.10
N SER A 200 15.24 18.30 -2.13
CA SER A 200 16.45 18.54 -1.31
C SER A 200 17.08 19.89 -1.64
N ALA A 201 17.21 20.23 -2.93
CA ALA A 201 17.78 21.52 -3.37
C ALA A 201 16.91 22.73 -2.99
N ALA A 202 15.60 22.57 -2.83
CA ALA A 202 14.65 23.64 -2.51
C ALA A 202 14.34 23.74 -1.01
N ALA A 203 14.67 22.74 -0.21
CA ALA A 203 14.33 22.69 1.20
C ALA A 203 15.13 23.71 2.01
N VAL A 204 14.45 24.39 2.92
CA VAL A 204 15.04 25.37 3.86
C VAL A 204 15.23 24.75 5.23
N ASP A 205 14.34 23.85 5.62
CA ASP A 205 14.42 23.13 6.89
C ASP A 205 15.51 22.06 6.84
N THR A 206 16.40 22.08 7.82
CA THR A 206 17.57 21.18 7.87
C THR A 206 17.19 19.73 8.16
N VAL A 207 16.13 19.49 8.96
CA VAL A 207 15.65 18.14 9.25
C VAL A 207 14.99 17.53 8.01
N VAL A 208 14.15 18.31 7.33
CA VAL A 208 13.53 17.88 6.07
C VAL A 208 14.59 17.58 5.01
N THR A 209 15.61 18.46 4.88
CA THR A 209 16.72 18.25 3.94
C THR A 209 17.48 16.96 4.24
N GLY A 210 17.81 16.69 5.50
CA GLY A 210 18.50 15.49 5.91
C GLY A 210 17.71 14.20 5.57
N TRP A 211 16.39 14.22 5.67
CA TRP A 211 15.54 13.11 5.25
C TRP A 211 15.57 12.89 3.73
N TYR A 212 15.50 13.96 2.93
CA TYR A 212 15.60 13.84 1.47
C TYR A 212 16.97 13.31 1.03
N ASP A 213 18.05 13.81 1.64
CA ASP A 213 19.40 13.35 1.36
C ASP A 213 19.58 11.87 1.71
N LEU A 214 19.00 11.41 2.84
CA LEU A 214 19.03 10.00 3.21
C LEU A 214 18.27 9.13 2.19
N ALA A 215 17.10 9.57 1.74
CA ALA A 215 16.34 8.88 0.71
C ALA A 215 17.10 8.82 -0.63
N LEU A 216 17.82 9.88 -0.99
CA LEU A 216 18.67 9.92 -2.18
C LEU A 216 19.85 8.94 -2.08
N VAL A 217 20.51 8.81 -0.92
CA VAL A 217 21.56 7.80 -0.70
C VAL A 217 21.03 6.41 -0.99
N ALA A 218 19.83 6.08 -0.50
CA ALA A 218 19.24 4.78 -0.73
C ALA A 218 18.94 4.49 -2.20
N GLN A 219 18.36 5.47 -2.91
CA GLN A 219 17.95 5.27 -4.30
C GLN A 219 19.13 5.31 -5.28
N SER A 220 20.15 6.16 -5.01
CA SER A 220 21.25 6.36 -5.95
C SER A 220 22.21 5.19 -6.04
N TYR A 221 22.30 4.38 -4.98
CA TYR A 221 23.30 3.30 -4.87
C TYR A 221 22.68 1.96 -4.48
N ASN A 222 21.42 1.74 -4.82
CA ASN A 222 20.65 0.54 -4.46
C ASN A 222 21.24 -0.77 -5.03
N THR A 223 22.10 -0.68 -6.06
CA THR A 223 22.78 -1.83 -6.68
C THR A 223 24.25 -1.97 -6.23
N ASP A 224 24.77 -1.03 -5.44
CA ASP A 224 26.16 -1.04 -4.95
C ASP A 224 26.18 -0.83 -3.42
N LEU A 225 26.13 -1.94 -2.70
CA LEU A 225 26.06 -1.95 -1.24
C LEU A 225 27.28 -1.27 -0.59
N ASP A 226 28.48 -1.41 -1.15
CA ASP A 226 29.70 -0.79 -0.60
C ASP A 226 29.63 0.73 -0.72
N ARG A 227 29.23 1.20 -1.88
CA ARG A 227 29.06 2.63 -2.13
C ARG A 227 27.92 3.21 -1.31
N GLN A 228 26.82 2.48 -1.20
CA GLN A 228 25.69 2.89 -0.37
C GLN A 228 26.09 3.06 1.10
N LEU A 229 26.90 2.16 1.64
CA LEU A 229 27.45 2.28 2.99
C LEU A 229 28.38 3.49 3.16
N ILE A 230 29.27 3.74 2.20
CA ILE A 230 30.16 4.90 2.23
C ILE A 230 29.33 6.18 2.24
N GLU A 231 28.32 6.27 1.38
CA GLU A 231 27.46 7.47 1.31
C GLU A 231 26.57 7.61 2.55
N LEU A 232 26.07 6.49 3.11
CA LEU A 232 25.35 6.51 4.39
C LEU A 232 26.24 7.03 5.53
N GLN A 233 27.51 6.61 5.57
CA GLN A 233 28.46 7.09 6.56
C GLN A 233 28.78 8.59 6.36
N ARG A 234 28.88 9.04 5.11
CA ARG A 234 29.02 10.47 4.80
C ARG A 234 27.80 11.26 5.26
N TRP A 235 26.61 10.74 5.00
CA TRP A 235 25.38 11.34 5.46
C TRP A 235 25.33 11.46 6.98
N ARG A 236 25.66 10.39 7.73
CA ARG A 236 25.74 10.44 9.21
C ARG A 236 26.72 11.50 9.72
N ASN A 237 27.85 11.63 9.06
CA ASN A 237 28.85 12.64 9.44
C ASN A 237 28.39 14.07 9.13
N ALA A 238 27.60 14.25 8.08
CA ALA A 238 27.03 15.55 7.73
C ALA A 238 25.82 15.92 8.64
N TRP A 239 25.07 14.92 9.10
CA TRP A 239 23.84 15.06 9.87
C TRP A 239 23.87 14.35 11.23
N PRO A 240 24.87 14.59 12.11
CA PRO A 240 25.08 13.77 13.32
C PRO A 240 23.98 13.90 14.37
N THR A 241 23.21 14.98 14.38
CA THR A 241 22.11 15.24 15.32
C THR A 241 20.73 15.05 14.69
N HIS A 242 20.67 14.57 13.44
CA HIS A 242 19.42 14.34 12.74
C HIS A 242 18.63 13.19 13.39
N PRO A 243 17.29 13.27 13.53
CA PRO A 243 16.49 12.21 14.12
C PRO A 243 16.78 10.82 13.54
N ALA A 244 16.86 10.70 12.21
CA ALA A 244 17.21 9.43 11.55
C ALA A 244 18.65 8.96 11.79
N ALA A 245 19.58 9.83 12.22
CA ALA A 245 20.92 9.39 12.62
C ALA A 245 20.93 8.81 14.04
N LEU A 246 20.01 9.28 14.90
CA LEU A 246 19.84 8.81 16.27
C LEU A 246 19.00 7.52 16.32
N VAL A 247 17.94 7.45 15.54
CA VAL A 247 17.06 6.29 15.39
C VAL A 247 16.93 5.98 13.91
N MET A 248 17.81 5.11 13.40
CA MET A 248 17.86 4.77 11.98
C MET A 248 16.58 4.04 11.54
N PRO A 249 16.03 4.34 10.34
CA PRO A 249 14.98 3.53 9.75
C PRO A 249 15.40 2.05 9.62
N PRO A 250 14.51 1.08 9.92
CA PRO A 250 14.85 -0.35 9.96
C PRO A 250 15.53 -0.88 8.68
N GLN A 251 15.10 -0.38 7.52
CA GLN A 251 15.70 -0.80 6.24
C GLN A 251 17.13 -0.32 6.08
N MET A 252 17.50 0.83 6.62
CA MET A 252 18.89 1.32 6.58
C MET A 252 19.78 0.57 7.60
N GLU A 253 19.24 0.19 8.75
CA GLU A 253 19.92 -0.73 9.68
C GLU A 253 20.19 -2.10 9.04
N LEU A 254 19.24 -2.58 8.24
CA LEU A 254 19.40 -3.83 7.50
C LEU A 254 20.57 -3.77 6.51
N ILE A 255 20.73 -2.65 5.77
CA ILE A 255 21.86 -2.43 4.85
C ILE A 255 23.20 -2.55 5.60
N GLU A 256 23.33 -1.93 6.76
CA GLU A 256 24.53 -2.03 7.58
C GLU A 256 24.79 -3.45 8.09
N THR A 257 23.72 -4.17 8.43
CA THR A 257 23.81 -5.55 8.88
C THR A 257 24.21 -6.47 7.73
N LEU A 258 23.57 -6.35 6.57
CA LEU A 258 23.89 -7.13 5.37
C LEU A 258 25.34 -6.90 4.91
N ALA A 259 25.84 -5.68 5.03
CA ALA A 259 27.22 -5.39 4.66
C ALA A 259 28.24 -6.02 5.62
N ARG A 260 27.92 -6.09 6.92
CA ARG A 260 28.76 -6.78 7.91
C ARG A 260 28.66 -8.29 7.79
N GLU A 261 27.46 -8.80 7.50
CA GLU A 261 27.12 -10.21 7.47
C GLU A 261 26.92 -10.70 6.04
N ARG A 262 27.77 -10.25 5.09
CA ARG A 262 27.69 -10.66 3.69
C ARG A 262 27.64 -12.18 3.59
N PRO A 263 26.60 -12.73 2.95
CA PRO A 263 26.50 -14.16 2.75
C PRO A 263 27.67 -14.65 1.88
N ARG A 264 28.35 -15.69 2.31
CA ARG A 264 29.41 -16.35 1.55
C ARG A 264 28.89 -17.50 0.71
N HIS A 265 27.74 -18.03 1.08
CA HIS A 265 27.09 -19.16 0.42
C HIS A 265 25.61 -18.83 0.17
N ILE A 266 25.24 -18.77 -1.08
CA ILE A 266 23.86 -18.51 -1.53
C ILE A 266 23.30 -19.79 -2.14
N ALA A 267 22.09 -20.18 -1.70
CA ALA A 267 21.29 -21.20 -2.36
C ALA A 267 20.21 -20.57 -3.24
N LEU A 268 20.14 -21.01 -4.50
CA LEU A 268 19.17 -20.54 -5.46
C LEU A 268 18.15 -21.65 -5.71
N LEU A 269 16.90 -21.51 -5.23
CA LEU A 269 15.82 -22.49 -5.30
C LEU A 269 14.84 -22.13 -6.43
N LEU A 270 14.97 -22.75 -7.60
CA LEU A 270 14.22 -22.43 -8.81
C LEU A 270 13.65 -23.68 -9.50
N PRO A 271 12.45 -23.61 -10.11
CA PRO A 271 11.93 -24.66 -10.96
C PRO A 271 12.61 -24.63 -12.33
N LEU A 272 13.46 -25.61 -12.61
CA LEU A 272 14.28 -25.62 -13.82
C LEU A 272 13.60 -26.31 -15.01
N ASP A 273 12.38 -26.81 -14.84
CA ASP A 273 11.55 -27.41 -15.88
C ASP A 273 10.72 -26.39 -16.67
N ASN A 274 10.68 -25.15 -16.23
CA ASN A 274 9.93 -24.09 -16.91
C ASN A 274 10.81 -22.88 -17.27
N SER A 275 10.32 -22.08 -18.25
CA SER A 275 11.06 -20.95 -18.78
C SER A 275 11.30 -19.84 -17.73
N ALA A 276 10.38 -19.61 -16.81
CA ALA A 276 10.55 -18.54 -15.80
C ALA A 276 11.72 -18.85 -14.86
N GLY A 277 11.79 -20.07 -14.32
CA GLY A 277 12.89 -20.49 -13.44
C GLY A 277 14.24 -20.49 -14.14
N THR A 278 14.31 -20.95 -15.39
CA THR A 278 15.56 -20.95 -16.16
C THR A 278 16.00 -19.54 -16.53
N ILE A 279 15.10 -18.63 -16.92
CA ILE A 279 15.42 -17.23 -17.23
C ILE A 279 15.94 -16.50 -16.00
N VAL A 280 15.28 -16.65 -14.86
CA VAL A 280 15.72 -16.04 -13.60
C VAL A 280 17.10 -16.56 -13.20
N ARG A 281 17.33 -17.88 -13.28
CA ARG A 281 18.66 -18.47 -13.02
C ARG A 281 19.75 -17.89 -13.91
N ASP A 282 19.49 -17.88 -15.22
CA ASP A 282 20.49 -17.47 -16.22
C ASP A 282 20.80 -15.96 -16.11
N ALA A 283 19.79 -15.15 -15.81
CA ALA A 283 19.93 -13.73 -15.57
C ALA A 283 20.74 -13.46 -14.27
N PHE A 284 20.40 -14.14 -13.19
CA PHE A 284 21.16 -14.07 -11.92
C PHE A 284 22.62 -14.47 -12.13
N LEU A 285 22.87 -15.61 -12.78
CA LEU A 285 24.25 -16.07 -13.02
C LEU A 285 25.03 -15.13 -13.97
N SER A 286 24.35 -14.49 -14.93
CA SER A 286 24.97 -13.47 -15.77
C SER A 286 25.47 -12.28 -14.97
N ALA A 287 24.61 -11.73 -14.09
CA ALA A 287 25.01 -10.65 -13.17
C ALA A 287 26.13 -11.08 -12.23
N TYR A 288 26.03 -12.30 -11.68
CA TYR A 288 27.06 -12.89 -10.82
C TYR A 288 28.44 -12.98 -11.49
N PHE A 289 28.50 -13.53 -12.70
CA PHE A 289 29.79 -13.66 -13.42
C PHE A 289 30.33 -12.31 -13.87
N SER A 290 29.46 -11.35 -14.22
CA SER A 290 29.90 -9.99 -14.53
C SER A 290 30.57 -9.30 -13.32
N LEU A 291 30.01 -9.47 -12.14
CA LEU A 291 30.61 -8.95 -10.90
C LEU A 291 31.96 -9.64 -10.58
N GLN A 292 32.06 -10.95 -10.83
CA GLN A 292 33.30 -11.70 -10.64
C GLN A 292 34.40 -11.22 -11.58
N GLU A 293 34.07 -10.95 -12.86
CA GLU A 293 35.03 -10.42 -13.84
C GLU A 293 35.57 -9.03 -13.47
N LEU A 294 34.72 -8.21 -12.82
CA LEU A 294 35.11 -6.89 -12.28
C LEU A 294 36.02 -6.99 -11.02
N GLY A 295 36.35 -8.19 -10.56
CA GLY A 295 37.22 -8.43 -9.40
C GLY A 295 36.49 -8.29 -8.06
N GLY A 296 35.17 -8.27 -8.04
CA GLY A 296 34.34 -8.27 -6.83
C GLY A 296 34.47 -9.57 -6.04
N GLN A 297 34.39 -9.50 -4.71
CA GLN A 297 34.23 -10.69 -3.88
C GLN A 297 32.79 -11.16 -4.01
N VAL A 298 32.57 -12.26 -4.73
CA VAL A 298 31.26 -12.87 -4.92
C VAL A 298 31.08 -14.11 -4.02
N PRO A 299 29.88 -14.37 -3.48
CA PRO A 299 29.58 -15.56 -2.71
C PRO A 299 29.64 -16.81 -3.61
N THR A 300 29.77 -18.00 -3.03
CA THR A 300 29.52 -19.24 -3.78
C THR A 300 28.01 -19.42 -3.96
N VAL A 301 27.61 -19.82 -5.17
CA VAL A 301 26.18 -20.04 -5.50
C VAL A 301 25.95 -21.51 -5.78
N LYS A 302 24.95 -22.10 -5.13
CA LYS A 302 24.47 -23.44 -5.42
C LYS A 302 23.00 -23.42 -5.84
N VAL A 303 22.71 -24.01 -6.99
CA VAL A 303 21.37 -24.08 -7.56
C VAL A 303 20.69 -25.38 -7.15
N TYR A 304 19.46 -25.29 -6.69
CA TYR A 304 18.58 -26.40 -6.32
C TYR A 304 17.34 -26.39 -7.21
N ASP A 305 17.07 -27.49 -7.88
CA ASP A 305 15.91 -27.63 -8.73
C ASP A 305 14.65 -27.93 -7.92
N THR A 306 13.64 -27.08 -8.06
CA THR A 306 12.34 -27.24 -7.36
C THR A 306 11.23 -27.76 -8.28
N ALA A 307 11.53 -28.20 -9.51
CA ALA A 307 10.55 -28.59 -10.51
C ALA A 307 9.60 -29.70 -10.06
N ASN A 308 10.14 -30.75 -9.43
CA ASN A 308 9.36 -31.91 -8.99
C ASN A 308 9.19 -31.97 -7.47
N VAL A 309 9.27 -30.84 -6.80
CA VAL A 309 9.17 -30.74 -5.34
C VAL A 309 7.72 -30.40 -4.97
N SER A 310 7.07 -31.27 -4.23
CA SER A 310 5.71 -31.02 -3.70
C SER A 310 5.72 -30.26 -2.39
N ASP A 311 6.75 -30.47 -1.54
CA ASP A 311 7.01 -29.77 -0.28
C ASP A 311 8.41 -29.19 -0.31
N ILE A 312 8.49 -27.84 -0.26
CA ILE A 312 9.76 -27.12 -0.35
C ILE A 312 10.59 -27.20 0.93
N ARG A 313 9.97 -27.44 2.08
CA ARG A 313 10.61 -27.38 3.40
C ARG A 313 11.82 -28.32 3.55
N PRO A 314 11.77 -29.59 3.12
CA PRO A 314 12.94 -30.46 3.16
C PRO A 314 14.10 -29.95 2.30
N LEU A 315 13.82 -29.41 1.10
CA LEU A 315 14.85 -28.87 0.21
C LEU A 315 15.46 -27.58 0.78
N HIS A 316 14.65 -26.72 1.35
CA HIS A 316 15.08 -25.53 2.06
C HIS A 316 15.98 -25.89 3.25
N GLN A 317 15.59 -26.89 4.04
CA GLN A 317 16.39 -27.39 5.15
C GLN A 317 17.70 -28.02 4.67
N GLN A 318 17.71 -28.74 3.56
CA GLN A 318 18.93 -29.28 2.94
C GLN A 318 19.89 -28.17 2.55
N ALA A 319 19.42 -27.10 1.89
CA ALA A 319 20.25 -25.96 1.53
C ALA A 319 20.92 -25.31 2.75
N ARG A 320 20.19 -25.17 3.87
CA ARG A 320 20.73 -24.70 5.16
C ARG A 320 21.80 -25.63 5.72
N GLN A 321 21.55 -26.93 5.72
CA GLN A 321 22.50 -27.94 6.24
C GLN A 321 23.80 -27.98 5.42
N GLU A 322 23.70 -27.66 4.14
CA GLU A 322 24.84 -27.56 3.23
C GLU A 322 25.57 -26.21 3.33
N GLY A 323 25.15 -25.34 4.25
CA GLY A 323 25.83 -24.11 4.62
C GLY A 323 25.33 -22.85 3.92
N ALA A 324 24.13 -22.86 3.33
CA ALA A 324 23.56 -21.63 2.80
C ALA A 324 23.32 -20.59 3.91
N GLU A 325 23.83 -19.40 3.71
CA GLU A 325 23.69 -18.24 4.59
C GLU A 325 22.56 -17.30 4.10
N LEU A 326 22.20 -17.40 2.82
CA LEU A 326 21.05 -16.75 2.18
C LEU A 326 20.42 -17.73 1.20
N ILE A 327 19.10 -17.76 1.18
CA ILE A 327 18.33 -18.52 0.19
C ILE A 327 17.55 -17.55 -0.70
N ILE A 328 17.71 -17.67 -2.01
CA ILE A 328 16.94 -16.93 -3.04
C ILE A 328 15.99 -17.92 -3.71
N GLY A 329 14.70 -17.63 -3.67
CA GLY A 329 13.61 -18.55 -3.98
C GLY A 329 12.87 -18.97 -2.72
N PRO A 330 11.83 -19.79 -2.86
CA PRO A 330 11.32 -20.38 -4.10
C PRO A 330 10.56 -19.39 -4.99
N LEU A 331 10.41 -19.76 -6.26
CA LEU A 331 9.67 -18.96 -7.26
C LEU A 331 8.18 -19.32 -7.32
N LEU A 332 7.80 -20.56 -7.05
CA LEU A 332 6.41 -21.01 -7.14
C LEU A 332 5.59 -20.55 -5.93
N LYS A 333 4.45 -19.91 -6.17
CA LYS A 333 3.56 -19.36 -5.13
C LYS A 333 3.17 -20.40 -4.07
N GLN A 334 2.91 -21.64 -4.48
CA GLN A 334 2.60 -22.75 -3.58
C GLN A 334 3.74 -23.07 -2.60
N HIS A 335 4.99 -22.97 -3.03
CA HIS A 335 6.17 -23.20 -2.19
C HIS A 335 6.39 -22.03 -1.21
N VAL A 336 6.15 -20.79 -1.66
CA VAL A 336 6.19 -19.62 -0.77
C VAL A 336 5.15 -19.75 0.33
N ALA A 337 3.92 -20.19 -0.01
CA ALA A 337 2.85 -20.41 0.96
C ALA A 337 3.22 -21.45 2.04
N GLN A 338 4.00 -22.49 1.69
CA GLN A 338 4.48 -23.50 2.65
C GLN A 338 5.48 -22.91 3.64
N LEU A 339 6.37 -22.00 3.20
CA LEU A 339 7.33 -21.33 4.08
C LEU A 339 6.69 -20.20 4.90
N GLN A 340 5.61 -19.60 4.43
CA GLN A 340 4.95 -18.48 5.10
C GLN A 340 4.43 -18.82 6.50
N GLY A 341 4.04 -20.09 6.73
CA GLY A 341 3.57 -20.58 8.01
C GLY A 341 4.68 -20.97 9.01
N GLU A 342 5.94 -21.03 8.56
CA GLU A 342 7.07 -21.43 9.40
C GLU A 342 7.53 -20.23 10.25
N THR A 343 7.62 -20.41 11.56
CA THR A 343 8.06 -19.37 12.51
C THR A 343 9.58 -19.22 12.56
N ASP A 344 10.32 -20.28 12.24
CA ASP A 344 11.78 -20.30 12.16
C ASP A 344 12.23 -21.01 10.90
N ILE A 345 12.66 -20.23 9.92
CA ILE A 345 13.28 -20.72 8.69
C ILE A 345 14.80 -20.75 8.76
N GLY A 346 15.40 -20.21 9.83
CA GLY A 346 16.82 -20.34 10.24
C GLY A 346 17.85 -19.61 9.42
N VAL A 347 17.54 -19.13 8.21
CA VAL A 347 18.38 -18.24 7.40
C VAL A 347 17.51 -17.25 6.64
N PRO A 348 18.00 -16.04 6.35
CA PRO A 348 17.30 -15.11 5.48
C PRO A 348 16.91 -15.78 4.16
N THR A 349 15.63 -15.67 3.81
CA THR A 349 15.09 -16.27 2.59
C THR A 349 14.34 -15.22 1.80
N LEU A 350 14.79 -14.94 0.58
CA LEU A 350 14.12 -14.06 -0.38
C LEU A 350 13.26 -14.89 -1.31
N ALA A 351 12.00 -15.09 -0.96
CA ALA A 351 11.04 -15.75 -1.84
C ALA A 351 10.76 -14.88 -3.07
N LEU A 352 10.81 -15.48 -4.26
CA LEU A 352 10.62 -14.79 -5.55
C LEU A 352 9.16 -14.77 -6.00
N ASN A 353 8.24 -14.81 -5.04
CA ASN A 353 6.81 -14.66 -5.23
C ASN A 353 6.18 -14.16 -3.93
N ASN A 354 4.94 -13.69 -4.00
CA ASN A 354 4.19 -13.26 -2.83
C ASN A 354 2.91 -14.10 -2.61
N VAL A 355 2.50 -14.18 -1.35
CA VAL A 355 1.23 -14.78 -0.93
C VAL A 355 0.43 -13.70 -0.21
N GLU A 356 -0.73 -13.36 -0.75
CA GLU A 356 -1.60 -12.33 -0.18
C GLU A 356 -2.27 -12.79 1.12
N GLY A 357 -2.55 -11.85 2.01
CA GLY A 357 -3.46 -12.00 3.14
C GLY A 357 -2.84 -12.06 4.51
N LEU A 358 -1.74 -12.75 4.74
CA LEU A 358 -1.06 -12.85 6.04
C LEU A 358 0.41 -12.45 5.91
N ALA A 359 0.90 -11.70 6.88
CA ALA A 359 2.34 -11.49 7.00
C ALA A 359 3.05 -12.83 7.26
N PRO A 360 4.30 -13.03 6.78
CA PRO A 360 5.09 -14.20 7.11
C PRO A 360 5.21 -14.39 8.63
N ALA A 361 5.15 -15.64 9.10
CA ALA A 361 5.33 -15.96 10.51
C ALA A 361 6.78 -15.73 10.97
N SER A 362 7.75 -15.87 10.06
CA SER A 362 9.16 -15.59 10.30
C SER A 362 9.55 -14.21 9.79
N SER A 363 10.30 -13.45 10.60
CA SER A 363 10.92 -12.18 10.19
C SER A 363 12.08 -12.35 9.20
N GLN A 364 12.51 -13.58 8.94
CA GLN A 364 13.57 -13.91 7.98
C GLN A 364 13.03 -14.29 6.60
N LEU A 365 11.70 -14.33 6.40
CA LEU A 365 11.08 -14.56 5.09
C LEU A 365 10.70 -13.24 4.45
N TYR A 366 11.42 -12.88 3.41
CA TYR A 366 11.15 -11.74 2.56
C TYR A 366 10.46 -12.19 1.28
N GLN A 367 9.49 -11.44 0.81
CA GLN A 367 8.75 -11.76 -0.41
C GLN A 367 8.95 -10.64 -1.43
N PHE A 368 9.46 -10.98 -2.60
CA PHE A 368 9.70 -10.09 -3.72
C PHE A 368 9.12 -10.71 -4.99
N ALA A 369 8.22 -10.03 -5.68
CA ALA A 369 7.49 -10.59 -6.81
C ALA A 369 7.23 -9.57 -7.90
N LEU A 370 7.14 -10.05 -9.14
CA LEU A 370 6.53 -9.31 -10.24
C LEU A 370 5.00 -9.42 -10.11
N SER A 371 4.41 -8.55 -9.31
CA SER A 371 2.97 -8.58 -9.02
C SER A 371 2.19 -7.78 -10.07
N PRO A 372 1.32 -8.43 -10.87
CA PRO A 372 0.43 -7.72 -11.78
C PRO A 372 -0.60 -6.87 -11.04
N GLU A 373 -0.90 -7.23 -9.79
CA GLU A 373 -1.80 -6.50 -8.91
C GLU A 373 -1.18 -5.17 -8.46
N ASP A 374 0.12 -5.16 -8.12
CA ASP A 374 0.84 -3.94 -7.72
C ASP A 374 0.96 -2.94 -8.85
N GLU A 375 1.25 -3.39 -10.06
CA GLU A 375 1.23 -2.56 -11.25
C GLU A 375 -0.12 -1.84 -11.40
N SER A 376 -1.21 -2.58 -11.29
CA SER A 376 -2.56 -2.04 -11.45
C SER A 376 -2.92 -1.05 -10.34
N ARG A 377 -2.50 -1.29 -9.10
CA ARG A 377 -2.65 -0.34 -7.99
C ARG A 377 -1.87 0.96 -8.24
N GLN A 378 -0.64 0.86 -8.74
CA GLN A 378 0.18 2.03 -9.07
C GLN A 378 -0.45 2.86 -10.19
N LEU A 379 -0.99 2.21 -11.24
CA LEU A 379 -1.71 2.90 -12.30
C LEU A 379 -2.98 3.61 -11.81
N ALA A 380 -3.74 2.98 -10.90
CA ALA A 380 -4.89 3.62 -10.27
C ALA A 380 -4.49 4.86 -9.46
N THR A 381 -3.42 4.75 -8.65
CA THR A 381 -2.86 5.87 -7.88
C THR A 381 -2.38 6.99 -8.80
N LYS A 382 -1.66 6.67 -9.88
CA LYS A 382 -1.20 7.66 -10.86
C LYS A 382 -2.37 8.38 -11.53
N ALA A 383 -3.37 7.64 -11.99
CA ALA A 383 -4.57 8.21 -12.61
C ALA A 383 -5.33 9.14 -11.65
N TRP A 384 -5.37 8.75 -10.37
CA TRP A 384 -5.95 9.57 -9.34
C TRP A 384 -5.18 10.88 -9.10
N GLN A 385 -3.85 10.83 -9.08
CA GLN A 385 -2.97 12.00 -8.98
C GLN A 385 -3.13 12.94 -10.18
N ASP A 386 -3.41 12.39 -11.36
CA ASP A 386 -3.71 13.13 -12.59
C ASP A 386 -5.13 13.73 -12.61
N ASN A 387 -5.83 13.72 -11.48
CA ASN A 387 -7.15 14.31 -11.25
C ASN A 387 -8.33 13.62 -11.97
N PHE A 388 -8.18 12.38 -12.44
CA PHE A 388 -9.33 11.60 -12.91
C PHE A 388 -10.16 11.09 -11.72
N ARG A 389 -11.47 10.92 -11.92
CA ARG A 389 -12.42 10.52 -10.85
C ARG A 389 -13.39 9.43 -11.28
N ARG A 390 -13.65 9.29 -12.57
CA ARG A 390 -14.64 8.37 -13.14
C ARG A 390 -13.96 7.51 -14.20
N VAL A 391 -13.84 6.22 -13.95
CA VAL A 391 -13.13 5.29 -14.83
C VAL A 391 -14.09 4.29 -15.46
N ALA A 392 -13.84 3.96 -16.73
CA ALA A 392 -14.33 2.75 -17.36
C ALA A 392 -13.20 1.70 -17.41
N ILE A 393 -13.48 0.48 -16.99
CA ILE A 393 -12.52 -0.63 -16.98
C ILE A 393 -12.84 -1.58 -18.13
N LEU A 394 -11.84 -1.88 -18.95
CA LEU A 394 -11.95 -2.77 -20.10
C LEU A 394 -10.81 -3.80 -20.09
N GLY A 395 -11.13 -5.06 -20.26
CA GLY A 395 -10.14 -6.14 -20.35
C GLY A 395 -10.69 -7.35 -21.08
N PRO A 396 -9.86 -8.37 -21.35
CA PRO A 396 -10.36 -9.60 -21.94
C PRO A 396 -11.39 -10.29 -21.03
N ALA A 397 -12.25 -11.11 -21.62
CA ALA A 397 -13.15 -11.94 -20.83
C ALA A 397 -12.37 -12.99 -20.04
N ASP A 398 -12.88 -13.36 -18.87
CA ASP A 398 -12.21 -14.27 -17.95
C ASP A 398 -12.08 -15.68 -18.57
N GLU A 399 -10.85 -16.19 -18.60
CA GLU A 399 -10.55 -17.52 -19.11
C GLU A 399 -10.28 -18.56 -17.98
N GLY A 400 -10.53 -18.18 -16.70
CA GLY A 400 -10.41 -19.11 -15.56
C GLY A 400 -9.82 -18.53 -14.27
N ILE A 401 -9.69 -19.36 -13.25
CA ILE A 401 -9.36 -19.01 -11.86
C ILE A 401 -7.97 -18.33 -11.69
N ASN A 402 -7.07 -18.48 -12.65
CA ASN A 402 -5.72 -17.90 -12.63
C ASN A 402 -5.55 -16.74 -13.62
N ASP A 403 -6.63 -16.12 -14.06
CA ASP A 403 -6.60 -15.06 -15.05
C ASP A 403 -5.91 -13.79 -14.50
N SER A 404 -4.72 -13.53 -15.00
CA SER A 404 -3.94 -12.32 -14.66
C SER A 404 -4.70 -11.05 -15.03
N ALA A 405 -5.48 -11.06 -16.10
CA ALA A 405 -6.24 -9.90 -16.56
C ALA A 405 -7.40 -9.58 -15.59
N ALA A 406 -8.08 -10.60 -15.08
CA ALA A 406 -9.12 -10.41 -14.06
C ALA A 406 -8.52 -9.81 -12.78
N ARG A 407 -7.40 -10.36 -12.29
CA ARG A 407 -6.72 -9.84 -11.10
C ARG A 407 -6.26 -8.39 -11.28
N LYS A 408 -5.74 -8.02 -12.44
CA LYS A 408 -5.37 -6.63 -12.77
C LYS A 408 -6.57 -5.69 -12.72
N ARG A 409 -7.70 -6.09 -13.33
CA ARG A 409 -8.93 -5.29 -13.31
C ARG A 409 -9.47 -5.11 -11.89
N ASP A 410 -9.49 -6.19 -11.10
CA ASP A 410 -9.99 -6.16 -9.73
C ASP A 410 -9.09 -5.35 -8.80
N SER A 411 -7.77 -5.46 -8.95
CA SER A 411 -6.82 -4.68 -8.15
C SER A 411 -6.88 -3.19 -8.48
N PHE A 412 -7.00 -2.85 -9.78
CA PHE A 412 -7.22 -1.46 -10.19
C PHE A 412 -8.53 -0.93 -9.61
N ARG A 413 -9.64 -1.67 -9.74
CA ARG A 413 -10.95 -1.27 -9.23
C ARG A 413 -10.90 -1.04 -7.71
N THR A 414 -10.36 -2.00 -6.97
CA THR A 414 -10.29 -1.94 -5.50
C THR A 414 -9.49 -0.73 -5.04
N GLU A 415 -8.32 -0.48 -5.66
CA GLU A 415 -7.51 0.69 -5.34
C GLU A 415 -8.19 1.99 -5.75
N TRP A 416 -8.83 2.02 -6.94
CA TRP A 416 -9.55 3.18 -7.42
C TRP A 416 -10.70 3.59 -6.50
N GLU A 417 -11.50 2.62 -6.05
CA GLU A 417 -12.59 2.84 -5.11
C GLU A 417 -12.08 3.25 -3.74
N ARG A 418 -10.95 2.65 -3.29
CA ARG A 418 -10.28 3.03 -2.03
C ARG A 418 -9.83 4.50 -2.05
N LEU A 419 -9.33 4.99 -3.18
CA LEU A 419 -8.97 6.40 -3.35
C LEU A 419 -10.19 7.33 -3.46
N GLY A 420 -11.41 6.79 -3.53
CA GLY A 420 -12.65 7.54 -3.67
C GLY A 420 -13.07 7.77 -5.14
N GLY A 421 -12.47 7.04 -6.08
CA GLY A 421 -12.85 7.05 -7.49
C GLY A 421 -14.12 6.24 -7.74
N ARG A 422 -14.78 6.54 -8.85
CA ARG A 422 -16.01 5.84 -9.26
C ARG A 422 -15.78 5.03 -10.52
N VAL A 423 -16.08 3.73 -10.49
CA VAL A 423 -16.17 2.90 -11.69
C VAL A 423 -17.54 3.10 -12.32
N VAL A 424 -17.58 3.68 -13.51
CA VAL A 424 -18.82 4.01 -14.23
C VAL A 424 -19.21 2.97 -15.26
N ALA A 425 -18.26 2.15 -15.70
CA ALA A 425 -18.49 1.00 -16.55
C ALA A 425 -17.36 -0.05 -16.33
N GLN A 426 -17.72 -1.32 -16.39
CA GLN A 426 -16.77 -2.42 -16.45
C GLN A 426 -17.26 -3.41 -17.50
N ASN A 427 -16.43 -3.63 -18.53
CA ASN A 427 -16.77 -4.47 -19.65
C ASN A 427 -15.63 -5.43 -19.97
N SER A 428 -15.99 -6.60 -20.50
CA SER A 428 -15.04 -7.55 -21.03
C SER A 428 -15.18 -7.63 -22.55
N TYR A 429 -14.06 -7.82 -23.24
CA TYR A 429 -14.03 -8.00 -24.69
C TYR A 429 -13.58 -9.42 -25.05
N PHE A 430 -14.02 -9.86 -26.23
CA PHE A 430 -13.49 -10.96 -27.01
C PHE A 430 -12.88 -10.40 -28.29
N GLU A 431 -12.94 -11.10 -29.40
CA GLU A 431 -12.48 -10.59 -30.70
C GLU A 431 -13.36 -9.48 -31.28
N ASP A 432 -14.59 -9.34 -30.79
CA ASP A 432 -15.56 -8.30 -31.21
C ASP A 432 -15.43 -7.03 -30.34
N TYR A 433 -14.44 -6.21 -30.63
CA TYR A 433 -14.16 -4.99 -29.85
C TYR A 433 -15.22 -3.91 -30.04
N THR A 434 -15.72 -3.71 -31.29
CA THR A 434 -16.57 -2.57 -31.64
C THR A 434 -17.91 -2.58 -30.89
N ASP A 435 -18.56 -3.74 -30.84
CA ASP A 435 -19.84 -3.88 -30.14
C ASP A 435 -19.70 -3.69 -28.63
N ARG A 436 -18.63 -4.22 -28.05
CA ARG A 436 -18.35 -4.07 -26.61
C ARG A 436 -18.04 -2.63 -26.23
N LEU A 437 -17.25 -1.95 -27.04
CA LEU A 437 -16.99 -0.52 -26.87
C LEU A 437 -18.25 0.33 -27.06
N SER A 438 -19.06 0.03 -28.08
CA SER A 438 -20.35 0.73 -28.29
C SER A 438 -21.30 0.59 -27.10
N ASN A 439 -21.35 -0.59 -26.49
CA ASN A 439 -22.14 -0.83 -25.26
C ASN A 439 -21.54 -0.07 -24.06
N MET A 440 -20.22 -0.12 -23.85
CA MET A 440 -19.54 0.62 -22.78
C MET A 440 -19.80 2.13 -22.90
N LEU A 441 -19.79 2.65 -24.12
CA LEU A 441 -20.02 4.06 -24.45
C LEU A 441 -21.50 4.45 -24.53
N LEU A 442 -22.44 3.50 -24.38
CA LEU A 442 -23.89 3.67 -24.47
C LEU A 442 -24.35 4.21 -25.87
N LEU A 443 -23.59 3.94 -26.93
CA LEU A 443 -23.94 4.36 -28.27
C LEU A 443 -25.16 3.60 -28.81
N ASN A 444 -25.28 2.32 -28.48
CA ASN A 444 -26.45 1.50 -28.86
C ASN A 444 -27.73 2.05 -28.26
N GLU A 445 -27.71 2.45 -26.99
CA GLU A 445 -28.86 3.10 -26.33
C GLU A 445 -29.18 4.48 -26.93
N SER A 446 -28.17 5.23 -27.37
CA SER A 446 -28.37 6.48 -28.11
C SER A 446 -29.12 6.24 -29.42
N GLY A 447 -28.75 5.19 -30.16
CA GLY A 447 -29.45 4.78 -31.38
C GLY A 447 -30.90 4.27 -31.13
N GLU A 448 -31.12 3.56 -30.04
CA GLU A 448 -32.47 3.11 -29.64
C GLU A 448 -33.36 4.29 -29.25
N ARG A 449 -32.84 5.27 -28.50
CA ARG A 449 -33.57 6.50 -28.19
C ARG A 449 -33.95 7.27 -29.44
N GLN A 450 -33.06 7.36 -30.44
CA GLN A 450 -33.36 8.00 -31.72
C GLN A 450 -34.49 7.27 -32.47
N ARG A 451 -34.42 5.93 -32.53
CA ARG A 451 -35.46 5.10 -33.16
C ARG A 451 -36.83 5.26 -32.46
N GLY A 452 -36.84 5.22 -31.12
CA GLY A 452 -38.03 5.42 -30.30
C GLY A 452 -38.65 6.80 -30.51
N LEU A 453 -37.86 7.86 -30.57
CA LEU A 453 -38.32 9.21 -30.89
C LEU A 453 -38.91 9.30 -32.29
N SER A 454 -38.27 8.65 -33.29
CA SER A 454 -38.78 8.62 -34.66
C SER A 454 -40.15 7.93 -34.76
N GLN A 455 -40.34 6.84 -34.00
CA GLN A 455 -41.63 6.13 -33.93
C GLN A 455 -42.69 6.98 -33.26
N LEU A 456 -42.38 7.65 -32.13
CA LEU A 456 -43.32 8.51 -31.42
C LEU A 456 -43.75 9.72 -32.23
N LEU A 457 -42.86 10.30 -33.01
CA LEU A 457 -43.13 11.50 -33.80
C LEU A 457 -43.68 11.20 -35.20
N GLY A 458 -43.77 9.93 -35.58
CA GLY A 458 -44.25 9.52 -36.90
C GLY A 458 -43.39 10.03 -38.07
N ARG A 459 -42.12 10.42 -37.81
CA ARG A 459 -41.17 10.93 -38.80
C ARG A 459 -39.72 10.53 -38.45
N THR A 460 -38.87 10.46 -39.44
CA THR A 460 -37.47 10.21 -39.22
C THR A 460 -36.83 11.37 -38.46
N VAL A 461 -36.26 11.07 -37.29
CA VAL A 461 -35.49 12.01 -36.50
C VAL A 461 -34.03 11.83 -36.87
N VAL A 462 -33.41 12.85 -37.41
CA VAL A 462 -31.95 12.89 -37.63
C VAL A 462 -31.29 13.34 -36.33
N ALA A 463 -30.56 12.46 -35.70
CA ALA A 463 -29.77 12.77 -34.50
C ALA A 463 -28.40 12.11 -34.62
N GLU A 464 -27.39 12.81 -34.14
CA GLU A 464 -26.05 12.24 -34.02
C GLU A 464 -26.02 11.29 -32.81
N LEU A 465 -25.36 10.16 -32.97
CA LEU A 465 -25.08 9.25 -31.88
C LEU A 465 -24.15 9.94 -30.86
N ARG A 466 -24.54 9.94 -29.61
CA ARG A 466 -23.75 10.55 -28.56
C ARG A 466 -23.35 9.51 -27.53
N ARG A 467 -22.06 9.43 -27.26
CA ARG A 467 -21.52 8.63 -26.16
C ARG A 467 -21.89 9.23 -24.81
N ARG A 468 -21.81 8.42 -23.77
CA ARG A 468 -21.87 8.91 -22.38
C ARG A 468 -20.73 9.90 -22.09
N GLN A 469 -20.96 10.86 -21.21
CA GLN A 469 -20.02 11.95 -20.87
C GLN A 469 -19.47 11.82 -19.46
N ASP A 470 -19.72 10.72 -18.78
CA ASP A 470 -19.34 10.48 -17.39
C ASP A 470 -18.11 9.57 -17.25
N ILE A 471 -17.31 9.44 -18.31
CA ILE A 471 -16.02 8.74 -18.30
C ILE A 471 -14.90 9.78 -18.39
N ASP A 472 -14.03 9.83 -17.40
CA ASP A 472 -12.83 10.67 -17.41
C ASP A 472 -11.61 9.92 -17.92
N LEU A 473 -11.58 8.59 -17.76
CA LEU A 473 -10.46 7.71 -18.04
C LEU A 473 -10.94 6.32 -18.43
N ILE A 474 -10.21 5.65 -19.32
CA ILE A 474 -10.35 4.22 -19.58
C ILE A 474 -9.12 3.50 -19.05
N TYR A 475 -9.32 2.52 -18.13
CA TYR A 475 -8.28 1.55 -17.77
C TYR A 475 -8.42 0.32 -18.67
N LEU A 476 -7.35 0.03 -19.43
CA LEU A 476 -7.33 -1.03 -20.44
C LEU A 476 -6.33 -2.13 -20.05
N VAL A 477 -6.80 -3.34 -19.89
CA VAL A 477 -5.97 -4.54 -19.84
C VAL A 477 -6.00 -5.20 -21.22
N ALA A 478 -4.87 -5.19 -21.94
CA ALA A 478 -4.82 -5.71 -23.31
C ALA A 478 -3.42 -6.15 -23.71
N GLN A 479 -3.34 -7.19 -24.54
CA GLN A 479 -2.12 -7.55 -25.26
C GLN A 479 -1.86 -6.57 -26.43
N PRO A 480 -0.63 -6.46 -26.97
CA PRO A 480 -0.29 -5.51 -28.03
C PRO A 480 -1.22 -5.58 -29.24
N ALA A 481 -1.58 -6.79 -29.66
CA ALA A 481 -2.45 -7.00 -30.83
C ALA A 481 -3.86 -6.47 -30.61
N SER A 482 -4.43 -6.68 -29.41
CA SER A 482 -5.75 -6.18 -29.02
C SER A 482 -5.74 -4.67 -28.81
N ALA A 483 -4.72 -4.13 -28.15
CA ALA A 483 -4.59 -2.69 -27.89
C ALA A 483 -4.57 -1.88 -29.21
N ARG A 484 -3.84 -2.35 -30.23
CA ARG A 484 -3.78 -1.73 -31.57
C ARG A 484 -5.10 -1.73 -32.32
N GLN A 485 -6.08 -2.52 -31.91
CA GLN A 485 -7.44 -2.52 -32.43
C GLN A 485 -8.40 -1.72 -31.58
N ILE A 486 -8.28 -1.84 -30.26
CA ILE A 486 -9.18 -1.20 -29.29
C ILE A 486 -8.98 0.33 -29.31
N VAL A 487 -7.74 0.81 -29.25
CA VAL A 487 -7.47 2.25 -29.14
C VAL A 487 -7.97 3.04 -30.37
N PRO A 488 -7.71 2.63 -31.61
CA PRO A 488 -8.31 3.29 -32.78
C PRO A 488 -9.84 3.17 -32.82
N SER A 489 -10.39 2.04 -32.35
CA SER A 489 -11.85 1.84 -32.29
C SER A 489 -12.51 2.83 -31.33
N LEU A 490 -11.86 3.22 -30.24
CA LEU A 490 -12.37 4.29 -29.37
C LEU A 490 -12.48 5.61 -30.11
N ALA A 491 -11.47 5.97 -30.91
CA ALA A 491 -11.52 7.20 -31.72
C ALA A 491 -12.65 7.13 -32.76
N TYR A 492 -12.83 5.98 -33.43
CA TYR A 492 -13.92 5.75 -34.36
C TYR A 492 -15.31 5.88 -33.70
N LEU A 493 -15.42 5.50 -32.43
CA LEU A 493 -16.65 5.56 -31.63
C LEU A 493 -16.78 6.87 -30.82
N TYR A 494 -16.16 7.95 -31.29
CA TYR A 494 -16.23 9.30 -30.69
C TYR A 494 -15.67 9.38 -29.24
N ALA A 495 -14.76 8.49 -28.88
CA ALA A 495 -14.14 8.44 -27.55
C ALA A 495 -12.61 8.61 -27.60
N GLY A 496 -12.06 9.14 -28.71
CA GLY A 496 -10.62 9.37 -28.86
C GLY A 496 -10.06 10.50 -27.99
N ASP A 497 -10.92 11.30 -27.38
CA ASP A 497 -10.57 12.35 -26.41
C ASP A 497 -10.46 11.83 -24.96
N ILE A 498 -10.89 10.58 -24.68
CA ILE A 498 -10.78 9.99 -23.35
C ILE A 498 -9.38 9.41 -23.19
N PRO A 499 -8.60 9.85 -22.18
CA PRO A 499 -7.31 9.25 -21.87
C PRO A 499 -7.40 7.74 -21.62
N VAL A 500 -6.40 6.99 -22.08
CA VAL A 500 -6.31 5.54 -21.87
C VAL A 500 -5.09 5.26 -21.01
N TYR A 501 -5.29 4.59 -19.89
CA TYR A 501 -4.24 4.00 -19.06
C TYR A 501 -4.29 2.49 -19.23
N ALA A 502 -3.17 1.88 -19.58
CA ALA A 502 -3.12 0.47 -19.92
C ALA A 502 -2.14 -0.31 -19.05
N SER A 503 -2.43 -1.60 -18.87
CA SER A 503 -1.48 -2.51 -18.23
C SER A 503 -0.21 -2.68 -19.05
N GLN A 504 0.89 -3.04 -18.40
CA GLN A 504 2.18 -3.36 -19.04
C GLN A 504 2.07 -4.39 -20.15
N ASP A 505 1.02 -5.24 -20.14
CA ASP A 505 0.81 -6.27 -21.16
C ASP A 505 0.72 -5.69 -22.57
N MET A 506 0.31 -4.41 -22.70
CA MET A 506 0.23 -3.70 -23.98
C MET A 506 1.60 -3.49 -24.63
N TYR A 507 2.68 -3.48 -23.87
CA TYR A 507 4.02 -3.25 -24.37
C TYR A 507 4.70 -4.56 -24.77
N SER A 508 5.17 -4.64 -26.01
CA SER A 508 5.83 -5.83 -26.56
C SER A 508 7.29 -6.03 -26.14
N GLY A 509 7.85 -5.09 -25.34
CA GLY A 509 9.27 -5.08 -24.95
C GLY A 509 10.19 -4.32 -25.91
N THR A 510 9.69 -3.96 -27.09
CA THR A 510 10.40 -3.14 -28.08
C THR A 510 9.45 -2.14 -28.72
N ALA A 511 9.84 -0.87 -28.77
CA ALA A 511 9.06 0.16 -29.45
C ALA A 511 9.10 -0.07 -30.97
N ARG A 512 7.94 -0.19 -31.59
CA ARG A 512 7.77 -0.36 -33.05
C ARG A 512 7.06 0.87 -33.59
N GLN A 513 7.81 1.88 -34.02
CA GLN A 513 7.25 3.19 -34.41
C GLN A 513 6.11 3.10 -35.43
N THR A 514 6.15 2.14 -36.36
CA THR A 514 5.09 1.92 -37.34
C THR A 514 3.86 1.27 -36.76
N ASP A 515 4.05 0.21 -35.95
CA ASP A 515 2.96 -0.62 -35.42
C ASP A 515 2.28 0.03 -34.22
N ASP A 516 3.02 0.85 -33.46
CA ASP A 516 2.56 1.47 -32.22
C ASP A 516 2.03 2.90 -32.44
N ARG A 517 1.95 3.36 -33.70
CA ARG A 517 1.46 4.71 -34.03
C ARG A 517 0.06 4.98 -33.48
N ASP A 518 -0.79 3.97 -33.53
CA ASP A 518 -2.18 4.06 -33.08
C ASP A 518 -2.32 4.01 -31.55
N LEU A 519 -1.22 3.75 -30.84
CA LEU A 519 -1.16 3.74 -29.37
C LEU A 519 -0.62 5.06 -28.79
N ASN A 520 -0.36 6.06 -29.64
CA ASN A 520 0.12 7.35 -29.19
C ASN A 520 -0.85 7.99 -28.16
N GLY A 521 -0.30 8.46 -27.03
CA GLY A 521 -1.07 9.06 -25.96
C GLY A 521 -1.58 8.07 -24.91
N VAL A 522 -1.41 6.77 -25.11
CA VAL A 522 -1.70 5.78 -24.06
C VAL A 522 -0.60 5.82 -22.99
N VAL A 523 -1.00 5.89 -21.73
CA VAL A 523 -0.11 5.82 -20.57
C VAL A 523 -0.08 4.39 -20.06
N PHE A 524 1.09 3.83 -19.82
CA PHE A 524 1.23 2.50 -19.23
C PHE A 524 2.39 2.46 -18.24
N GLY A 525 2.32 1.53 -17.27
CA GLY A 525 3.41 1.23 -16.36
C GLY A 525 4.34 0.17 -16.95
N GLU A 526 5.66 0.36 -16.82
CA GLU A 526 6.63 -0.66 -17.22
C GLU A 526 7.89 -0.57 -16.35
N SER A 527 8.59 -1.69 -16.21
CA SER A 527 9.88 -1.74 -15.54
C SER A 527 10.88 -0.78 -16.19
N PRO A 528 11.60 0.05 -15.42
CA PRO A 528 12.65 0.91 -15.95
C PRO A 528 13.69 0.17 -16.77
N TRP A 529 13.96 -1.08 -16.44
CA TRP A 529 14.90 -1.95 -17.14
C TRP A 529 14.48 -2.21 -18.60
N LEU A 530 13.17 -2.33 -18.88
CA LEU A 530 12.66 -2.49 -20.24
C LEU A 530 12.71 -1.20 -21.05
N LEU A 531 12.54 -0.06 -20.39
CA LEU A 531 12.50 1.26 -21.03
C LEU A 531 13.90 1.86 -21.21
N ASN A 532 14.89 1.41 -20.44
CA ASN A 532 16.23 1.95 -20.44
C ASN A 532 17.15 1.21 -21.44
N ASN A 533 17.98 1.97 -22.17
CA ASN A 533 19.00 1.44 -23.07
C ASN A 533 20.41 1.66 -22.52
N SER A 534 20.62 1.53 -21.20
CA SER A 534 21.94 1.61 -20.59
C SER A 534 22.88 0.51 -21.15
N ALA A 535 24.19 0.73 -21.08
CA ALA A 535 25.18 -0.21 -21.58
C ALA A 535 25.05 -1.59 -20.89
N ASP A 536 24.76 -1.59 -19.59
CA ASP A 536 24.60 -2.81 -18.79
C ASP A 536 23.40 -3.63 -19.25
N VAL A 537 22.26 -2.98 -19.49
CA VAL A 537 21.04 -3.62 -20.03
C VAL A 537 21.28 -4.18 -21.43
N SER A 538 21.98 -3.42 -22.29
CA SER A 538 22.26 -3.86 -23.67
C SER A 538 23.21 -5.05 -23.73
N GLY A 539 24.21 -5.14 -22.84
CA GLY A 539 25.11 -6.26 -22.73
C GLY A 539 24.40 -7.57 -22.39
N VAL A 540 23.55 -7.55 -21.35
CA VAL A 540 22.77 -8.73 -20.95
C VAL A 540 21.79 -9.16 -22.03
N ARG A 541 21.10 -8.21 -22.68
CA ARG A 541 20.18 -8.51 -23.80
C ARG A 541 20.87 -9.14 -24.99
N GLN A 542 22.13 -8.81 -25.25
CA GLN A 542 22.93 -9.44 -26.32
C GLN A 542 23.30 -10.87 -25.97
N LEU A 543 23.66 -11.14 -24.72
CA LEU A 543 24.04 -12.48 -24.26
C LEU A 543 22.83 -13.42 -24.18
N PHE A 544 21.67 -12.91 -23.80
CA PHE A 544 20.44 -13.68 -23.62
C PHE A 544 19.27 -12.99 -24.35
N PRO A 545 19.19 -13.12 -25.69
CA PRO A 545 18.12 -12.50 -26.46
C PRO A 545 16.78 -13.11 -26.08
N MET A 546 15.87 -12.27 -25.59
CA MET A 546 14.51 -12.63 -25.22
C MET A 546 13.51 -12.09 -26.25
N ASN A 547 12.49 -12.89 -26.56
CA ASN A 547 11.56 -12.59 -27.63
C ASN A 547 10.22 -11.99 -27.15
N THR A 548 9.97 -11.98 -25.86
CA THR A 548 8.72 -11.48 -25.28
C THR A 548 9.00 -10.52 -24.14
N ALA A 549 8.09 -9.55 -23.94
CA ALA A 549 8.17 -8.63 -22.80
C ALA A 549 8.16 -9.36 -21.46
N GLN A 550 7.37 -10.43 -21.32
CA GLN A 550 7.31 -11.23 -20.10
C GLN A 550 8.67 -11.86 -19.76
N ASN A 551 9.37 -12.42 -20.77
CA ASN A 551 10.70 -12.99 -20.58
C ASN A 551 11.73 -11.91 -20.21
N LEU A 552 11.61 -10.72 -20.81
CA LEU A 552 12.46 -9.57 -20.47
C LEU A 552 12.23 -9.09 -19.04
N ARG A 553 11.00 -9.11 -18.55
CA ARG A 553 10.68 -8.79 -17.14
C ARG A 553 11.26 -9.85 -16.19
N SER A 554 11.12 -11.13 -16.55
CA SER A 554 11.73 -12.22 -15.76
C SER A 554 13.26 -12.14 -15.78
N GLN A 555 13.87 -11.69 -16.87
CA GLN A 555 15.30 -11.45 -16.97
C GLN A 555 15.73 -10.29 -16.06
N ALA A 556 15.02 -9.16 -16.10
CA ALA A 556 15.26 -8.03 -15.20
C ALA A 556 15.17 -8.47 -13.73
N PHE A 557 14.11 -9.19 -13.38
CA PHE A 557 13.88 -9.73 -12.04
C PHE A 557 14.99 -10.65 -11.54
N GLY A 558 15.64 -11.40 -12.42
CA GLY A 558 16.75 -12.26 -12.08
C GLY A 558 18.10 -11.53 -11.95
N ILE A 559 18.23 -10.33 -12.52
CA ILE A 559 19.42 -9.48 -12.42
C ILE A 559 19.38 -8.66 -11.14
N ASP A 560 18.21 -8.05 -10.87
CA ASP A 560 17.98 -7.24 -9.66
C ASP A 560 18.01 -8.08 -8.39
#